data_a62955df4d1816b74d068d8f947029b8
#
_entry.id   a62955df4d1816b74d068d8f947029b8
#
_cell.length_a   1.000
_cell.length_b   1.000
_cell.length_c   1.000
_cell.angle_alpha   90.00
_cell.angle_beta   90.00
_cell.angle_gamma   90.00
#
_symmetry.space_group_name_H-M   'P 1'
#
loop_
_entity.id
_entity.type
_entity.pdbx_description
1 polymer ?
#
loop_
_entity_poly.entity_id
_entity_poly.type
_entity_poly.pdbx_seq_one_letter_code
_entity_poly.pdbx_strand_id
1 'polypeptide(L)'
;HYILNGEKMWVTNGDSADIYVLFAKDVDHPEFGDKKHGGTTAFIVEKSFHGFTVGKKEDKLGIRSSDTCSLILKDCRVPIENVLKGVGEGFPIAMNALDNSRIGIAAQALGIAQGAFEAALNYAHERVAFGKPVAHHQSVGNYLADMATRTEAARLMVYKASLSKQLHYEEGAPRHTMDASMAKLFAGDTAMWVSERAVQVLGGYGYTTDFPVERFFRDAKITQIYEGTQEVQRIVIN
;
A
#
# COMPACT_ATOMS: atom_id res chain seq x y z
N HIS A 1 -32.03 10.68 -4.35
CA HIS A 1 -31.01 9.64 -4.48
C HIS A 1 -30.12 9.90 -5.69
N TYR A 2 -28.90 9.41 -5.65
CA TYR A 2 -27.98 9.38 -6.78
C TYR A 2 -28.06 8.01 -7.47
N ILE A 3 -27.76 7.98 -8.77
CA ILE A 3 -27.63 6.77 -9.55
C ILE A 3 -26.16 6.64 -9.94
N LEU A 4 -25.49 5.61 -9.41
CA LEU A 4 -24.09 5.36 -9.71
C LEU A 4 -23.97 4.27 -10.77
N ASN A 5 -23.14 4.53 -11.79
CA ASN A 5 -22.82 3.61 -12.88
C ASN A 5 -21.31 3.55 -13.10
N GLY A 6 -20.77 2.36 -13.26
CA GLY A 6 -19.35 2.16 -13.55
C GLY A 6 -18.75 0.97 -12.81
N GLU A 7 -17.44 0.83 -12.90
CA GLU A 7 -16.69 -0.27 -12.30
C GLU A 7 -15.50 0.28 -11.52
N LYS A 8 -15.18 -0.35 -10.37
CA LYS A 8 -13.97 -0.12 -9.60
C LYS A 8 -13.15 -1.37 -9.60
N MET A 9 -11.87 -1.25 -9.97
CA MET A 9 -10.93 -2.36 -9.99
C MET A 9 -10.00 -2.32 -8.78
N TRP A 10 -9.48 -3.48 -8.43
CA TRP A 10 -8.45 -3.67 -7.40
C TRP A 10 -8.89 -3.20 -6.00
N VAL A 11 -10.16 -3.42 -5.66
CA VAL A 11 -10.70 -2.99 -4.36
C VAL A 11 -10.35 -4.02 -3.29
N THR A 12 -9.50 -3.61 -2.37
CA THR A 12 -9.15 -4.39 -1.18
C THR A 12 -10.37 -4.53 -0.28
N ASN A 13 -10.56 -5.73 0.27
CA ASN A 13 -11.75 -6.11 1.06
C ASN A 13 -13.06 -5.97 0.27
N GLY A 14 -13.01 -5.98 -1.06
CA GLY A 14 -14.18 -5.75 -1.89
C GLY A 14 -15.25 -6.84 -1.75
N ASP A 15 -14.86 -8.07 -1.36
CA ASP A 15 -15.81 -9.15 -1.06
C ASP A 15 -16.18 -9.22 0.43
N SER A 16 -15.25 -8.93 1.33
CA SER A 16 -15.46 -9.06 2.77
C SER A 16 -16.11 -7.84 3.43
N ALA A 17 -16.05 -6.65 2.80
CA ALA A 17 -16.65 -5.45 3.35
C ALA A 17 -18.17 -5.41 3.13
N ASP A 18 -18.90 -4.74 4.02
CA ASP A 18 -20.31 -4.44 3.90
C ASP A 18 -20.57 -2.98 3.49
N ILE A 19 -19.60 -2.09 3.74
CA ILE A 19 -19.68 -0.65 3.50
C ILE A 19 -18.44 -0.20 2.72
N TYR A 20 -18.66 0.65 1.72
CA TYR A 20 -17.62 1.16 0.83
C TYR A 20 -17.67 2.68 0.76
N VAL A 21 -16.51 3.32 0.75
CA VAL A 21 -16.38 4.73 0.38
C VAL A 21 -16.01 4.77 -1.10
N LEU A 22 -16.94 5.20 -1.94
CA LEU A 22 -16.75 5.28 -3.39
C LEU A 22 -16.68 6.74 -3.86
N PHE A 23 -15.80 6.97 -4.82
CA PHE A 23 -15.67 8.28 -5.47
C PHE A 23 -16.25 8.18 -6.89
N ALA A 24 -17.16 9.06 -7.23
CA ALA A 24 -17.73 9.17 -8.56
C ALA A 24 -17.79 10.64 -9.00
N LYS A 25 -17.87 10.88 -10.29
CA LYS A 25 -18.11 12.22 -10.82
C LYS A 25 -19.61 12.44 -10.94
N ASP A 26 -20.08 13.53 -10.36
CA ASP A 26 -21.43 14.04 -10.58
C ASP A 26 -21.44 14.82 -11.90
N VAL A 27 -22.17 14.29 -12.88
CA VAL A 27 -22.25 14.83 -14.24
C VAL A 27 -23.08 16.13 -14.32
N ASP A 28 -23.94 16.33 -13.33
CA ASP A 28 -24.79 17.53 -13.22
C ASP A 28 -24.13 18.64 -12.38
N HIS A 29 -22.93 18.38 -11.84
CA HIS A 29 -22.20 19.38 -11.07
C HIS A 29 -21.70 20.52 -11.95
N PRO A 30 -21.85 21.81 -11.56
CA PRO A 30 -21.44 22.96 -12.37
C PRO A 30 -19.97 22.98 -12.83
N GLU A 31 -19.09 22.36 -12.06
CA GLU A 31 -17.65 22.26 -12.39
C GLU A 31 -17.29 20.96 -13.15
N PHE A 32 -18.28 20.12 -13.51
CA PHE A 32 -18.02 18.92 -14.29
C PHE A 32 -17.56 19.30 -15.71
N GLY A 33 -16.38 18.81 -16.08
CA GLY A 33 -15.77 19.15 -17.39
C GLY A 33 -14.88 20.40 -17.37
N ASP A 34 -15.16 21.38 -16.52
CA ASP A 34 -14.39 22.64 -16.46
C ASP A 34 -13.11 22.51 -15.65
N LYS A 35 -13.15 21.75 -14.54
CA LYS A 35 -12.00 21.46 -13.70
C LYS A 35 -11.65 19.98 -13.73
N LYS A 36 -10.36 19.66 -13.73
CA LYS A 36 -9.84 18.28 -13.77
C LYS A 36 -10.52 17.36 -12.73
N HIS A 37 -10.82 17.88 -11.55
CA HIS A 37 -11.44 17.15 -10.43
C HIS A 37 -12.84 17.66 -10.07
N GLY A 38 -13.41 18.55 -10.90
CA GLY A 38 -14.76 19.09 -10.71
C GLY A 38 -15.81 17.99 -10.65
N GLY A 39 -16.78 18.14 -9.77
CA GLY A 39 -17.88 17.19 -9.57
C GLY A 39 -17.49 15.85 -8.89
N THR A 40 -16.23 15.68 -8.46
CA THR A 40 -15.84 14.46 -7.74
C THR A 40 -16.49 14.44 -6.36
N THR A 41 -17.37 13.47 -6.15
CA THR A 41 -18.15 13.30 -4.91
C THR A 41 -17.84 11.95 -4.27
N ALA A 42 -17.79 11.92 -2.94
CA ALA A 42 -17.57 10.69 -2.16
C ALA A 42 -18.91 10.21 -1.60
N PHE A 43 -19.17 8.91 -1.73
CA PHE A 43 -20.40 8.26 -1.30
C PHE A 43 -20.10 7.12 -0.34
N ILE A 44 -20.95 6.94 0.68
CA ILE A 44 -21.03 5.72 1.47
C ILE A 44 -21.99 4.78 0.73
N VAL A 45 -21.50 3.64 0.27
CA VAL A 45 -22.29 2.65 -0.48
C VAL A 45 -22.30 1.36 0.32
N GLU A 46 -23.48 0.80 0.54
CA GLU A 46 -23.66 -0.48 1.21
C GLU A 46 -23.69 -1.61 0.18
N LYS A 47 -23.13 -2.78 0.54
CA LYS A 47 -23.14 -3.98 -0.28
C LYS A 47 -24.55 -4.42 -0.70
N SER A 48 -25.54 -4.11 0.15
CA SER A 48 -26.94 -4.44 -0.04
C SER A 48 -27.69 -3.54 -1.03
N PHE A 49 -27.10 -2.44 -1.49
CA PHE A 49 -27.80 -1.51 -2.38
C PHE A 49 -28.11 -2.13 -3.72
N HIS A 50 -29.32 -1.88 -4.19
CA HIS A 50 -29.75 -2.34 -5.52
C HIS A 50 -28.79 -1.79 -6.60
N GLY A 51 -28.35 -2.67 -7.50
CA GLY A 51 -27.42 -2.31 -8.55
C GLY A 51 -25.93 -2.37 -8.15
N PHE A 52 -25.61 -2.74 -6.90
CA PHE A 52 -24.24 -3.04 -6.47
C PHE A 52 -23.97 -4.54 -6.58
N THR A 53 -22.83 -4.90 -7.17
CA THR A 53 -22.35 -6.28 -7.24
C THR A 53 -20.86 -6.37 -7.06
N VAL A 54 -20.41 -7.41 -6.34
CA VAL A 54 -19.01 -7.76 -6.25
C VAL A 54 -18.65 -8.61 -7.47
N GLY A 55 -17.60 -8.20 -8.16
CA GLY A 55 -17.11 -8.92 -9.33
C GLY A 55 -16.10 -10.02 -8.97
N LYS A 56 -15.24 -10.36 -9.92
CA LYS A 56 -14.26 -11.42 -9.76
C LYS A 56 -13.29 -11.13 -8.62
N LYS A 57 -13.01 -12.14 -7.79
CA LYS A 57 -11.90 -12.15 -6.84
C LYS A 57 -10.60 -12.49 -7.56
N GLU A 58 -9.58 -11.66 -7.36
CA GLU A 58 -8.32 -11.78 -8.06
C GLU A 58 -7.35 -12.77 -7.38
N ASP A 59 -6.73 -13.63 -8.18
CA ASP A 59 -5.59 -14.45 -7.76
C ASP A 59 -4.32 -13.62 -7.91
N LYS A 60 -3.63 -13.36 -6.78
CA LYS A 60 -2.54 -12.37 -6.71
C LYS A 60 -1.19 -13.03 -6.49
N LEU A 61 -0.13 -12.33 -6.91
CA LEU A 61 1.26 -12.71 -6.67
C LEU A 61 1.57 -12.86 -5.17
N GLY A 62 1.16 -11.89 -4.36
CA GLY A 62 1.38 -11.82 -2.92
C GLY A 62 0.19 -11.21 -2.19
N ILE A 63 0.32 -11.04 -0.86
CA ILE A 63 -0.75 -10.62 0.05
C ILE A 63 -2.06 -11.39 -0.24
N ARG A 64 -1.95 -12.69 -0.42
CA ARG A 64 -3.05 -13.56 -0.88
C ARG A 64 -4.17 -13.72 0.14
N SER A 65 -3.86 -13.48 1.43
CA SER A 65 -4.85 -13.52 2.51
C SER A 65 -5.83 -12.35 2.50
N SER A 66 -5.47 -11.24 1.84
CA SER A 66 -6.36 -10.09 1.63
C SER A 66 -7.12 -10.29 0.32
N ASP A 67 -8.45 -10.25 0.35
CA ASP A 67 -9.25 -10.30 -0.88
C ASP A 67 -9.13 -8.98 -1.66
N THR A 68 -9.20 -9.12 -2.96
CA THR A 68 -9.18 -7.99 -3.90
C THR A 68 -10.10 -8.34 -5.05
N CYS A 69 -11.07 -7.48 -5.34
CA CYS A 69 -12.06 -7.72 -6.40
C CYS A 69 -12.38 -6.44 -7.18
N SER A 70 -13.15 -6.58 -8.24
CA SER A 70 -13.86 -5.47 -8.85
C SER A 70 -15.20 -5.24 -8.14
N LEU A 71 -15.69 -4.00 -8.19
CA LEU A 71 -17.03 -3.62 -7.78
C LEU A 71 -17.77 -3.06 -8.99
N ILE A 72 -18.96 -3.57 -9.25
CA ILE A 72 -19.77 -3.20 -10.40
C ILE A 72 -21.02 -2.47 -9.91
N LEU A 73 -21.22 -1.26 -10.42
CA LEU A 73 -22.40 -0.45 -10.14
C LEU A 73 -23.20 -0.30 -11.43
N LYS A 74 -24.41 -0.81 -11.40
CA LYS A 74 -25.36 -0.73 -12.54
C LYS A 74 -26.68 -0.18 -12.02
N ASP A 75 -26.94 1.09 -12.33
CA ASP A 75 -28.09 1.83 -11.81
C ASP A 75 -28.17 1.74 -10.27
N CYS A 76 -27.01 1.78 -9.61
CA CYS A 76 -26.90 1.65 -8.18
C CYS A 76 -27.46 2.89 -7.49
N ARG A 77 -28.54 2.69 -6.71
CA ARG A 77 -29.26 3.77 -6.03
C ARG A 77 -28.64 4.05 -4.68
N VAL A 78 -28.12 5.27 -4.52
CA VAL A 78 -27.49 5.73 -3.28
C VAL A 78 -28.29 6.89 -2.71
N PRO A 79 -28.73 6.82 -1.44
CA PRO A 79 -29.42 7.92 -0.77
C PRO A 79 -28.61 9.21 -0.75
N ILE A 80 -29.29 10.36 -0.73
CA ILE A 80 -28.63 11.69 -0.70
C ILE A 80 -27.82 11.87 0.57
N GLU A 81 -28.32 11.35 1.68
CA GLU A 81 -27.68 11.38 3.00
C GLU A 81 -26.37 10.59 3.07
N ASN A 82 -26.09 9.73 2.09
CA ASN A 82 -24.86 8.96 2.00
C ASN A 82 -23.71 9.72 1.29
N VAL A 83 -23.93 10.98 0.92
CA VAL A 83 -22.85 11.85 0.43
C VAL A 83 -21.97 12.28 1.61
N LEU A 84 -20.67 12.03 1.51
CA LEU A 84 -19.69 12.47 2.51
C LEU A 84 -19.35 13.95 2.34
N LYS A 85 -19.50 14.74 3.41
CA LYS A 85 -19.33 16.20 3.46
C LYS A 85 -20.30 16.93 2.52
N GLY A 86 -19.98 16.99 1.23
CA GLY A 86 -20.76 17.71 0.24
C GLY A 86 -20.51 17.23 -1.18
N VAL A 87 -21.42 17.59 -2.07
CA VAL A 87 -21.30 17.32 -3.51
C VAL A 87 -20.09 18.08 -4.06
N GLY A 88 -19.25 17.41 -4.86
CA GLY A 88 -18.03 18.00 -5.39
C GLY A 88 -16.83 18.00 -4.44
N GLU A 89 -16.99 17.64 -3.15
CA GLU A 89 -15.91 17.65 -2.15
C GLU A 89 -15.14 16.32 -2.03
N GLY A 90 -15.37 15.38 -2.92
CA GLY A 90 -14.74 14.05 -2.86
C GLY A 90 -13.22 14.08 -3.10
N PHE A 91 -12.72 14.99 -3.95
CA PHE A 91 -11.28 15.03 -4.24
C PHE A 91 -10.41 15.37 -3.03
N PRO A 92 -10.71 16.39 -2.20
CA PRO A 92 -10.00 16.63 -0.95
C PRO A 92 -10.06 15.46 0.03
N ILE A 93 -11.21 14.76 0.11
CA ILE A 93 -11.36 13.56 0.94
C ILE A 93 -10.39 12.47 0.47
N ALA A 94 -10.34 12.19 -0.83
CA ALA A 94 -9.43 11.20 -1.40
C ALA A 94 -7.96 11.53 -1.13
N MET A 95 -7.55 12.80 -1.30
CA MET A 95 -6.18 13.23 -1.04
C MET A 95 -5.80 13.08 0.42
N ASN A 96 -6.69 13.43 1.34
CA ASN A 96 -6.45 13.24 2.77
C ASN A 96 -6.34 11.75 3.15
N ALA A 97 -7.18 10.91 2.59
CA ALA A 97 -7.11 9.46 2.80
C ALA A 97 -5.77 8.89 2.32
N LEU A 98 -5.32 9.29 1.11
CA LEU A 98 -4.05 8.84 0.54
C LEU A 98 -2.83 9.30 1.35
N ASP A 99 -2.80 10.53 1.86
CA ASP A 99 -1.69 11.01 2.69
C ASP A 99 -1.54 10.17 3.96
N ASN A 100 -2.66 9.73 4.53
CA ASN A 100 -2.66 8.88 5.72
C ASN A 100 -2.30 7.42 5.41
N SER A 101 -2.86 6.85 4.35
CA SER A 101 -2.67 5.44 3.99
C SER A 101 -1.26 5.14 3.49
N ARG A 102 -0.57 6.10 2.84
CA ARG A 102 0.83 5.97 2.43
C ARG A 102 1.77 5.65 3.59
N ILE A 103 1.54 6.25 4.77
CA ILE A 103 2.31 5.93 5.98
C ILE A 103 2.06 4.48 6.41
N GLY A 104 0.81 4.02 6.35
CA GLY A 104 0.46 2.62 6.63
C GLY A 104 1.16 1.63 5.72
N ILE A 105 1.20 1.94 4.40
CA ILE A 105 1.92 1.10 3.43
C ILE A 105 3.44 1.16 3.61
N ALA A 106 3.99 2.32 3.97
CA ALA A 106 5.40 2.43 4.31
C ALA A 106 5.75 1.56 5.53
N ALA A 107 4.90 1.53 6.54
CA ALA A 107 5.05 0.68 7.73
C ALA A 107 4.94 -0.81 7.38
N GLN A 108 3.99 -1.20 6.52
CA GLN A 108 3.88 -2.57 6.01
C GLN A 108 5.14 -2.99 5.25
N ALA A 109 5.63 -2.15 4.35
CA ALA A 109 6.86 -2.40 3.60
C ALA A 109 8.08 -2.56 4.53
N LEU A 110 8.20 -1.70 5.55
CA LEU A 110 9.21 -1.83 6.59
C LEU A 110 9.11 -3.17 7.33
N GLY A 111 7.89 -3.58 7.70
CA GLY A 111 7.67 -4.87 8.37
C GLY A 111 8.09 -6.06 7.51
N ILE A 112 7.82 -6.03 6.20
CA ILE A 112 8.27 -7.05 5.25
C ILE A 112 9.81 -7.06 5.15
N ALA A 113 10.44 -5.89 5.03
CA ALA A 113 11.90 -5.77 4.98
C ALA A 113 12.54 -6.34 6.26
N GLN A 114 12.02 -5.97 7.43
CA GLN A 114 12.50 -6.44 8.72
C GLN A 114 12.39 -7.97 8.84
N GLY A 115 11.21 -8.54 8.55
CA GLY A 115 11.01 -10.00 8.63
C GLY A 115 11.88 -10.76 7.65
N ALA A 116 12.08 -10.24 6.43
CA ALA A 116 12.98 -10.85 5.45
C ALA A 116 14.45 -10.80 5.89
N PHE A 117 14.87 -9.67 6.46
CA PHE A 117 16.23 -9.51 7.02
C PHE A 117 16.47 -10.45 8.18
N GLU A 118 15.56 -10.55 9.16
CA GLU A 118 15.69 -11.44 10.31
C GLU A 118 15.76 -12.92 9.88
N ALA A 119 14.92 -13.34 8.95
CA ALA A 119 14.96 -14.69 8.42
C ALA A 119 16.31 -15.01 7.74
N ALA A 120 16.82 -14.08 6.93
CA ALA A 120 18.12 -14.22 6.28
C ALA A 120 19.28 -14.23 7.28
N LEU A 121 19.24 -13.37 8.30
CA LEU A 121 20.26 -13.27 9.35
C LEU A 121 20.36 -14.56 10.15
N ASN A 122 19.22 -15.08 10.62
CA ASN A 122 19.18 -16.33 11.39
C ASN A 122 19.71 -17.49 10.57
N TYR A 123 19.21 -17.66 9.34
CA TYR A 123 19.69 -18.72 8.47
C TYR A 123 21.20 -18.61 8.19
N ALA A 124 21.72 -17.41 7.96
CA ALA A 124 23.13 -17.19 7.64
C ALA A 124 24.06 -17.55 8.82
N HIS A 125 23.60 -17.42 10.05
CA HIS A 125 24.36 -17.85 11.25
C HIS A 125 24.31 -19.36 11.48
N GLU A 126 23.23 -20.04 11.10
CA GLU A 126 23.05 -21.47 11.31
C GLU A 126 23.65 -22.30 10.17
N ARG A 127 23.51 -21.85 8.94
CA ARG A 127 23.96 -22.59 7.74
C ARG A 127 25.47 -22.57 7.63
N VAL A 128 26.08 -23.76 7.65
CA VAL A 128 27.52 -23.95 7.41
C VAL A 128 27.76 -24.34 5.96
N ALA A 129 28.65 -23.64 5.29
CA ALA A 129 29.20 -23.98 3.99
C ALA A 129 30.67 -23.52 3.91
N PHE A 130 31.50 -24.27 3.19
CA PHE A 130 32.94 -24.00 3.08
C PHE A 130 33.64 -23.83 4.45
N GLY A 131 33.24 -24.67 5.43
CA GLY A 131 33.89 -24.82 6.73
C GLY A 131 33.51 -23.78 7.80
N LYS A 132 32.55 -22.89 7.53
CA LYS A 132 32.10 -21.87 8.49
C LYS A 132 30.65 -21.43 8.23
N PRO A 133 29.95 -20.80 9.21
CA PRO A 133 28.66 -20.18 8.98
C PRO A 133 28.69 -19.24 7.76
N VAL A 134 27.64 -19.26 6.93
CA VAL A 134 27.65 -18.46 5.70
C VAL A 134 27.68 -16.97 5.96
N ALA A 135 27.22 -16.51 7.14
CA ALA A 135 27.35 -15.12 7.58
C ALA A 135 28.80 -14.63 7.63
N HIS A 136 29.77 -15.51 7.83
CA HIS A 136 31.19 -15.18 7.91
C HIS A 136 31.90 -15.15 6.55
N HIS A 137 31.18 -15.39 5.46
CA HIS A 137 31.68 -15.12 4.12
C HIS A 137 31.42 -13.66 3.76
N GLN A 138 32.44 -12.93 3.33
CA GLN A 138 32.40 -11.48 3.11
C GLN A 138 31.22 -11.04 2.22
N SER A 139 30.94 -11.78 1.15
CA SER A 139 29.83 -11.44 0.24
C SER A 139 28.46 -11.52 0.92
N VAL A 140 28.24 -12.53 1.79
CA VAL A 140 27.00 -12.67 2.54
C VAL A 140 26.92 -11.60 3.64
N GLY A 141 28.05 -11.40 4.36
CA GLY A 141 28.15 -10.35 5.39
C GLY A 141 27.83 -8.96 4.83
N ASN A 142 28.29 -8.64 3.62
CA ASN A 142 27.97 -7.38 2.96
C ASN A 142 26.46 -7.26 2.66
N TYR A 143 25.80 -8.32 2.17
CA TYR A 143 24.35 -8.31 1.99
C TYR A 143 23.61 -8.04 3.30
N LEU A 144 24.00 -8.71 4.38
CA LEU A 144 23.37 -8.52 5.70
C LEU A 144 23.57 -7.10 6.23
N ALA A 145 24.74 -6.51 6.07
CA ALA A 145 25.01 -5.13 6.46
C ALA A 145 24.18 -4.12 5.68
N ASP A 146 24.07 -4.30 4.35
CA ASP A 146 23.25 -3.42 3.50
C ASP A 146 21.75 -3.58 3.81
N MET A 147 21.27 -4.82 4.04
CA MET A 147 19.90 -5.09 4.43
C MET A 147 19.55 -4.38 5.75
N ALA A 148 20.39 -4.49 6.76
CA ALA A 148 20.23 -3.83 8.06
C ALA A 148 20.17 -2.31 7.89
N THR A 149 21.15 -1.74 7.18
CA THR A 149 21.25 -0.29 6.98
C THR A 149 20.03 0.29 6.26
N ARG A 150 19.59 -0.35 5.18
CA ARG A 150 18.40 0.10 4.41
C ARG A 150 17.12 -0.02 5.23
N THR A 151 16.96 -1.11 5.99
CA THR A 151 15.79 -1.31 6.84
C THR A 151 15.72 -0.24 7.93
N GLU A 152 16.85 0.11 8.55
CA GLU A 152 16.90 1.15 9.57
C GLU A 152 16.63 2.54 8.98
N ALA A 153 17.18 2.85 7.81
CA ALA A 153 16.87 4.10 7.12
C ALA A 153 15.37 4.21 6.78
N ALA A 154 14.75 3.12 6.33
CA ALA A 154 13.31 3.08 6.08
C ALA A 154 12.51 3.30 7.37
N ARG A 155 12.92 2.70 8.49
CA ARG A 155 12.31 2.88 9.81
C ARG A 155 12.28 4.34 10.23
N LEU A 156 13.42 5.02 10.14
CA LEU A 156 13.53 6.43 10.49
C LEU A 156 12.61 7.32 9.62
N MET A 157 12.50 7.01 8.33
CA MET A 157 11.58 7.74 7.45
C MET A 157 10.10 7.49 7.78
N VAL A 158 9.74 6.25 8.12
CA VAL A 158 8.37 5.91 8.55
C VAL A 158 8.02 6.62 9.84
N TYR A 159 8.92 6.63 10.82
CA TYR A 159 8.70 7.32 12.10
C TYR A 159 8.61 8.83 11.91
N LYS A 160 9.48 9.41 11.08
CA LYS A 160 9.39 10.84 10.73
C LYS A 160 8.04 11.18 10.12
N ALA A 161 7.56 10.41 9.13
CA ALA A 161 6.27 10.65 8.50
C ALA A 161 5.10 10.51 9.48
N SER A 162 5.17 9.55 10.41
CA SER A 162 4.18 9.36 11.46
C SER A 162 4.15 10.53 12.43
N LEU A 163 5.31 11.03 12.84
CA LEU A 163 5.42 12.22 13.69
C LEU A 163 4.89 13.47 12.98
N SER A 164 5.26 13.68 11.70
CA SER A 164 4.75 14.80 10.90
C SER A 164 3.22 14.79 10.79
N LYS A 165 2.63 13.60 10.65
CA LYS A 165 1.17 13.42 10.69
C LYS A 165 0.59 13.83 12.05
N GLN A 166 1.16 13.35 13.15
CA GLN A 166 0.72 13.69 14.50
C GLN A 166 0.75 15.19 14.73
N LEU A 167 1.87 15.85 14.44
CA LEU A 167 2.03 17.30 14.59
C LEU A 167 1.04 18.08 13.71
N HIS A 168 0.73 17.59 12.51
CA HIS A 168 -0.27 18.21 11.66
C HIS A 168 -1.66 18.24 12.32
N TYR A 169 -2.10 17.12 12.89
CA TYR A 169 -3.43 17.02 13.49
C TYR A 169 -3.53 17.61 14.88
N GLU A 170 -2.48 17.55 15.69
CA GLU A 170 -2.52 18.00 17.09
C GLU A 170 -2.07 19.46 17.26
N GLU A 171 -1.13 19.92 16.44
CA GLU A 171 -0.49 21.23 16.59
C GLU A 171 -0.68 22.16 15.39
N GLY A 172 -1.40 21.72 14.35
CA GLY A 172 -1.63 22.52 13.14
C GLY A 172 -0.38 22.71 12.27
N ALA A 173 0.62 21.84 12.39
CA ALA A 173 1.80 21.85 11.53
C ALA A 173 1.42 21.67 10.04
N PRO A 174 2.32 22.00 9.08
CA PRO A 174 2.09 21.78 7.66
C PRO A 174 1.69 20.33 7.34
N ARG A 175 0.99 20.12 6.22
CA ARG A 175 0.59 18.77 5.79
C ARG A 175 1.79 17.85 5.60
N HIS A 176 1.62 16.61 6.02
CA HIS A 176 2.64 15.55 5.99
C HIS A 176 2.77 14.83 4.63
N THR A 177 2.13 15.34 3.57
CA THR A 177 2.06 14.72 2.23
C THR A 177 3.43 14.31 1.68
N MET A 178 4.42 15.20 1.78
CA MET A 178 5.77 14.94 1.26
C MET A 178 6.50 13.87 2.08
N ASP A 179 6.45 13.94 3.40
CA ASP A 179 7.09 12.95 4.27
C ASP A 179 6.45 11.56 4.10
N ALA A 180 5.12 11.49 3.98
CA ALA A 180 4.38 10.25 3.71
C ALA A 180 4.79 9.63 2.36
N SER A 181 4.91 10.46 1.31
CA SER A 181 5.31 10.01 -0.01
C SER A 181 6.76 9.53 -0.06
N MET A 182 7.69 10.25 0.59
CA MET A 182 9.09 9.84 0.69
C MET A 182 9.24 8.53 1.48
N ALA A 183 8.54 8.40 2.60
CA ALA A 183 8.57 7.18 3.41
C ALA A 183 8.04 5.97 2.61
N LYS A 184 6.91 6.12 1.89
CA LYS A 184 6.32 5.06 1.08
C LYS A 184 7.23 4.67 -0.09
N LEU A 185 7.81 5.65 -0.78
CA LEU A 185 8.74 5.43 -1.87
C LEU A 185 9.95 4.62 -1.41
N PHE A 186 10.63 5.09 -0.37
CA PHE A 186 11.87 4.46 0.12
C PHE A 186 11.62 3.10 0.77
N ALA A 187 10.59 2.98 1.61
CA ALA A 187 10.27 1.71 2.28
C ALA A 187 9.84 0.63 1.28
N GLY A 188 9.05 0.98 0.25
CA GLY A 188 8.65 0.03 -0.78
C GLY A 188 9.83 -0.49 -1.60
N ASP A 189 10.76 0.39 -2.00
CA ASP A 189 11.98 -0.02 -2.70
C ASP A 189 12.90 -0.84 -1.77
N THR A 190 12.99 -0.49 -0.50
CA THR A 190 13.74 -1.24 0.51
C THR A 190 13.16 -2.64 0.71
N ALA A 191 11.84 -2.77 0.86
CA ALA A 191 11.19 -4.06 1.05
C ALA A 191 11.48 -5.02 -0.11
N MET A 192 11.40 -4.52 -1.33
CA MET A 192 11.69 -5.32 -2.53
C MET A 192 13.16 -5.74 -2.59
N TRP A 193 14.06 -4.80 -2.33
CA TRP A 193 15.50 -5.06 -2.37
C TRP A 193 15.94 -6.04 -1.26
N VAL A 194 15.45 -5.86 -0.03
CA VAL A 194 15.80 -6.70 1.12
C VAL A 194 15.24 -8.11 0.95
N SER A 195 13.99 -8.25 0.51
CA SER A 195 13.36 -9.57 0.33
C SER A 195 14.02 -10.37 -0.80
N GLU A 196 14.44 -9.72 -1.88
CA GLU A 196 15.22 -10.37 -2.96
C GLU A 196 16.58 -10.85 -2.43
N ARG A 197 17.28 -10.05 -1.62
CA ARG A 197 18.55 -10.44 -1.01
C ARG A 197 18.37 -11.55 0.03
N ALA A 198 17.25 -11.58 0.76
CA ALA A 198 16.94 -12.66 1.68
C ALA A 198 16.82 -14.02 0.94
N VAL A 199 16.11 -14.05 -0.18
CA VAL A 199 16.05 -15.24 -1.04
C VAL A 199 17.45 -15.64 -1.50
N GLN A 200 18.28 -14.68 -1.92
CA GLN A 200 19.65 -14.93 -2.37
C GLN A 200 20.54 -15.49 -1.26
N VAL A 201 20.44 -14.99 -0.04
CA VAL A 201 21.21 -15.48 1.13
C VAL A 201 20.86 -16.93 1.46
N LEU A 202 19.60 -17.32 1.36
CA LEU A 202 19.16 -18.68 1.59
C LEU A 202 19.47 -19.62 0.40
N GLY A 203 19.74 -19.06 -0.79
CA GLY A 203 20.01 -19.84 -2.00
C GLY A 203 18.84 -20.73 -2.39
N GLY A 204 19.10 -22.01 -2.69
CA GLY A 204 18.04 -22.97 -3.08
C GLY A 204 16.90 -23.08 -2.06
N TYR A 205 17.19 -23.04 -0.77
CA TYR A 205 16.19 -23.06 0.27
C TYR A 205 15.30 -21.80 0.28
N GLY A 206 15.83 -20.65 -0.11
CA GLY A 206 15.05 -19.41 -0.25
C GLY A 206 14.04 -19.44 -1.42
N TYR A 207 14.22 -20.37 -2.35
CA TYR A 207 13.34 -20.55 -3.52
C TYR A 207 12.26 -21.63 -3.30
N THR A 208 12.20 -22.22 -2.11
CA THR A 208 11.18 -23.20 -1.69
C THR A 208 10.20 -22.57 -0.71
N THR A 209 9.02 -23.16 -0.56
CA THR A 209 7.98 -22.71 0.38
C THR A 209 8.24 -23.09 1.84
N ASP A 210 9.34 -23.82 2.12
CA ASP A 210 9.71 -24.22 3.47
C ASP A 210 10.21 -23.04 4.32
N PHE A 211 10.69 -21.99 3.68
CA PHE A 211 11.18 -20.77 4.31
C PHE A 211 10.31 -19.55 3.91
N PRO A 212 10.12 -18.59 4.81
CA PRO A 212 9.19 -17.48 4.55
C PRO A 212 9.69 -16.43 3.54
N VAL A 213 10.96 -16.49 3.14
CA VAL A 213 11.59 -15.42 2.34
C VAL A 213 11.01 -15.32 0.92
N GLU A 214 10.56 -16.43 0.33
CA GLU A 214 9.88 -16.42 -0.97
C GLU A 214 8.54 -15.67 -0.88
N ARG A 215 7.81 -15.81 0.24
CA ARG A 215 6.57 -15.09 0.48
C ARG A 215 6.83 -13.61 0.70
N PHE A 216 7.82 -13.24 1.49
CA PHE A 216 8.21 -11.83 1.66
C PHE A 216 8.56 -11.17 0.33
N PHE A 217 9.26 -11.88 -0.55
CA PHE A 217 9.57 -11.39 -1.90
C PHE A 217 8.32 -11.12 -2.73
N ARG A 218 7.35 -12.05 -2.74
CA ARG A 218 6.09 -11.88 -3.47
C ARG A 218 5.22 -10.76 -2.86
N ASP A 219 5.18 -10.70 -1.54
CA ASP A 219 4.38 -9.71 -0.81
C ASP A 219 4.97 -8.30 -0.90
N ALA A 220 6.29 -8.17 -0.93
CA ALA A 220 6.96 -6.87 -1.05
C ALA A 220 6.57 -6.11 -2.32
N LYS A 221 6.33 -6.82 -3.43
CA LYS A 221 6.08 -6.17 -4.72
C LYS A 221 4.90 -5.22 -4.73
N ILE A 222 3.81 -5.56 -4.03
CA ILE A 222 2.61 -4.73 -4.02
C ILE A 222 2.86 -3.36 -3.36
N THR A 223 3.80 -3.27 -2.41
CA THR A 223 4.11 -2.02 -1.71
C THR A 223 4.69 -0.94 -2.63
N GLN A 224 5.17 -1.32 -3.81
CA GLN A 224 5.60 -0.39 -4.86
C GLN A 224 4.45 0.06 -5.78
N ILE A 225 3.27 -0.58 -5.70
CA ILE A 225 2.19 -0.40 -6.68
C ILE A 225 1.01 0.36 -6.07
N TYR A 226 0.41 -0.18 -5.00
CA TYR A 226 -0.80 0.41 -4.44
C TYR A 226 -0.53 1.68 -3.61
N GLU A 227 -1.60 2.41 -3.26
CA GLU A 227 -1.57 3.73 -2.61
C GLU A 227 -0.73 4.77 -3.37
N GLY A 228 -0.77 4.62 -4.70
CA GLY A 228 0.06 5.36 -5.65
C GLY A 228 1.39 4.67 -5.93
N THR A 229 1.65 4.41 -7.21
CA THR A 229 2.90 3.74 -7.62
C THR A 229 4.13 4.56 -7.22
N GLN A 230 5.30 3.95 -7.31
CA GLN A 230 6.58 4.65 -7.03
C GLN A 230 6.78 5.88 -7.93
N GLU A 231 6.25 5.84 -9.16
CA GLU A 231 6.25 6.97 -10.08
C GLU A 231 5.33 8.10 -9.60
N VAL A 232 4.14 7.75 -9.10
CA VAL A 232 3.21 8.72 -8.51
C VAL A 232 3.81 9.37 -7.26
N GLN A 233 4.51 8.61 -6.40
CA GLN A 233 5.18 9.21 -5.25
C GLN A 233 6.21 10.27 -5.69
N ARG A 234 6.98 10.00 -6.75
CA ARG A 234 7.95 10.98 -7.30
C ARG A 234 7.28 12.25 -7.81
N ILE A 235 6.10 12.13 -8.44
CA ILE A 235 5.32 13.29 -8.87
C ILE A 235 4.84 14.11 -7.67
N VAL A 236 4.46 13.46 -6.57
CA VAL A 236 3.97 14.14 -5.36
C VAL A 236 5.09 14.85 -4.60
N ILE A 237 6.31 14.29 -4.64
CA ILE A 237 7.50 14.86 -3.98
C ILE A 237 8.06 16.06 -4.77
N ASN A 238 7.93 16.04 -6.10
CA ASN A 238 8.50 17.04 -7.03
C ASN A 238 7.58 18.25 -7.20
#